data_62b5cf575886914cbc895950ffa0b31a
#
_entry.id   62b5cf575886914cbc895950ffa0b31a
#
_cell.length_a   1.000
_cell.length_b   1.000
_cell.length_c   1.000
_cell.angle_alpha   90.00
_cell.angle_beta   90.00
_cell.angle_gamma   90.00
#
_symmetry.space_group_name_H-M   'P 1'
#
loop_
_entity.id
_entity.type
_entity.pdbx_description
1 polymer ?
#
loop_
_entity_poly.entity_id
_entity_poly.type
_entity_poly.pdbx_seq_one_letter_code
_entity_poly.pdbx_strand_id
1 'polypeptide(L)'
;MSDLSVSYDAAGPVPKTSTELRADLVSRATELSPGITTDLPGSLIEDIVGTDVGALLIADQIRVDLINSVGPLKANMYMLNLLAQQSGVSAQKTEGSTTVPVTFSGPAGFPVPQGFLVSDGTYTYQVADVTVISASGVSSQVTCVATNTGSWAVPVGAVNQIITSVPSDITLTCTNPVAGTPGGEPETDYEFRDRVWEGQMSTVQGYPGFIRQKLTDINDVQARLVSVVQSGSSWIVMCGGGDIYEMAGAIYKSAGDISRLKGTDLNVTGITNANPGVVTTDITHGFTTGQVIRITGVSGMTGVNNVNLTIIVLTANTFSIGINTTSSGTWTGGGIVTPNLRNNVVTINDWPDSYLIPFVIPLQQLVTIKFEWATESLNYLTDATISSLVSAPVIQYINGIYSGKPMNINNVKDVFLQAINTTLDMSLITTLNVIVTVNGVITGVDAGTNIISGDPYSYWFIASDGVIVDGI
;
A
#
# COMPACT_ATOMS: atom_id res chain seq x y z
N MET A 1 -2.42 2.41 -56.22
CA MET A 1 -2.76 1.39 -55.20
C MET A 1 -3.76 2.02 -54.25
N SER A 2 -4.99 1.54 -54.18
CA SER A 2 -5.90 1.95 -53.13
C SER A 2 -5.25 1.63 -51.77
N ASP A 3 -5.14 2.64 -50.96
CA ASP A 3 -4.41 2.55 -49.70
C ASP A 3 -5.26 1.79 -48.68
N LEU A 4 -4.99 0.49 -48.51
CA LEU A 4 -5.53 -0.32 -47.42
C LEU A 4 -4.85 0.02 -46.10
N SER A 5 -4.37 1.27 -45.94
CA SER A 5 -3.76 1.74 -44.72
C SER A 5 -4.76 1.73 -43.55
N VAL A 6 -4.25 1.45 -42.37
CA VAL A 6 -5.01 1.60 -41.14
C VAL A 6 -5.45 3.05 -41.01
N SER A 7 -6.72 3.30 -40.71
CA SER A 7 -7.21 4.64 -40.41
C SER A 7 -6.80 5.07 -39.01
N TYR A 8 -6.55 6.36 -38.82
CA TYR A 8 -6.14 6.93 -37.54
C TYR A 8 -7.11 8.02 -37.13
N ASP A 9 -7.56 7.99 -35.90
CA ASP A 9 -8.25 9.10 -35.25
C ASP A 9 -7.38 9.71 -34.14
N ALA A 10 -7.95 10.65 -33.37
CA ALA A 10 -7.25 11.29 -32.26
C ALA A 10 -6.86 10.30 -31.14
N ALA A 11 -7.52 9.14 -31.05
CA ALA A 11 -7.26 8.10 -30.07
C ALA A 11 -6.25 7.04 -30.58
N GLY A 12 -5.90 7.05 -31.89
CA GLY A 12 -4.93 6.15 -32.50
C GLY A 12 -5.48 5.37 -33.70
N PRO A 13 -4.90 4.18 -34.01
CA PRO A 13 -5.34 3.37 -35.13
C PRO A 13 -6.73 2.80 -34.87
N VAL A 14 -7.59 2.87 -35.88
CA VAL A 14 -8.96 2.37 -35.84
C VAL A 14 -9.16 1.43 -37.04
N PRO A 15 -9.78 0.24 -36.84
CA PRO A 15 -10.11 -0.63 -37.96
C PRO A 15 -11.12 0.02 -38.86
N LYS A 16 -11.00 -0.18 -40.18
CA LYS A 16 -12.01 0.27 -41.14
C LYS A 16 -13.32 -0.47 -40.91
N THR A 17 -14.43 0.25 -41.13
CA THR A 17 -15.75 -0.36 -41.06
C THR A 17 -16.00 -1.27 -42.26
N SER A 18 -16.94 -2.21 -42.14
CA SER A 18 -17.35 -3.08 -43.25
C SER A 18 -17.82 -2.27 -44.46
N THR A 19 -18.47 -1.11 -44.25
CA THR A 19 -18.95 -0.22 -45.29
C THR A 19 -17.80 0.44 -46.06
N GLU A 20 -16.77 0.90 -45.35
CA GLU A 20 -15.56 1.51 -45.95
C GLU A 20 -14.75 0.49 -46.73
N LEU A 21 -14.52 -0.73 -46.15
CA LEU A 21 -13.80 -1.81 -46.84
C LEU A 21 -14.56 -2.27 -48.10
N ARG A 22 -15.89 -2.35 -48.03
CA ARG A 22 -16.72 -2.65 -49.21
C ARG A 22 -16.58 -1.59 -50.30
N ALA A 23 -16.64 -0.30 -49.91
CA ALA A 23 -16.49 0.80 -50.86
C ALA A 23 -15.11 0.79 -51.52
N ASP A 24 -14.06 0.54 -50.75
CA ASP A 24 -12.68 0.42 -51.26
C ASP A 24 -12.52 -0.73 -52.26
N LEU A 25 -13.09 -1.92 -51.93
CA LEU A 25 -13.04 -3.10 -52.80
C LEU A 25 -13.83 -2.90 -54.10
N VAL A 26 -15.03 -2.32 -54.00
CA VAL A 26 -15.88 -1.99 -55.16
C VAL A 26 -15.18 -0.97 -56.04
N SER A 27 -14.62 0.11 -55.46
CA SER A 27 -13.85 1.10 -56.20
C SER A 27 -12.68 0.48 -56.96
N ARG A 28 -11.95 -0.43 -56.30
CA ARG A 28 -10.83 -1.13 -56.95
C ARG A 28 -11.27 -2.10 -58.02
N ALA A 29 -12.37 -2.81 -57.82
CA ALA A 29 -12.93 -3.70 -58.86
C ALA A 29 -13.37 -2.93 -60.11
N THR A 30 -13.99 -1.77 -59.94
CA THR A 30 -14.38 -0.88 -61.08
C THR A 30 -13.19 -0.24 -61.77
N GLU A 31 -12.12 0.10 -61.03
CA GLU A 31 -10.87 0.61 -61.57
C GLU A 31 -10.16 -0.42 -62.47
N LEU A 32 -10.14 -1.67 -62.02
CA LEU A 32 -9.48 -2.77 -62.72
C LEU A 32 -10.31 -3.30 -63.88
N SER A 33 -11.63 -3.21 -63.83
CA SER A 33 -12.57 -3.70 -64.84
C SER A 33 -13.70 -2.69 -65.04
N PRO A 34 -13.46 -1.63 -65.82
CA PRO A 34 -14.50 -0.64 -66.14
C PRO A 34 -15.69 -1.28 -66.84
N GLY A 35 -16.89 -1.11 -66.30
CA GLY A 35 -18.14 -1.67 -66.84
C GLY A 35 -18.72 -2.85 -66.03
N ILE A 36 -18.06 -3.25 -64.92
CA ILE A 36 -18.69 -4.18 -63.97
C ILE A 36 -19.80 -3.48 -63.19
N THR A 37 -20.99 -4.09 -63.21
CA THR A 37 -22.15 -3.60 -62.44
C THR A 37 -22.03 -4.16 -61.02
N THR A 38 -21.67 -3.32 -60.05
CA THR A 38 -21.39 -3.70 -58.68
C THR A 38 -22.57 -3.57 -57.72
N ASP A 39 -23.66 -2.91 -58.13
CA ASP A 39 -24.81 -2.56 -57.28
C ASP A 39 -26.07 -3.43 -57.51
N LEU A 40 -25.92 -4.64 -58.06
CA LEU A 40 -27.02 -5.60 -58.17
C LEU A 40 -27.08 -6.51 -56.95
N PRO A 41 -28.10 -6.37 -56.08
CA PRO A 41 -28.28 -7.26 -54.94
C PRO A 41 -28.37 -8.73 -55.35
N GLY A 42 -27.59 -9.61 -54.67
CA GLY A 42 -27.54 -11.04 -54.99
C GLY A 42 -26.69 -11.39 -56.22
N SER A 43 -25.82 -10.48 -56.70
CA SER A 43 -24.83 -10.80 -57.70
C SER A 43 -23.67 -11.62 -57.11
N LEU A 44 -23.05 -12.50 -57.92
CA LEU A 44 -21.87 -13.28 -57.49
C LEU A 44 -20.72 -12.35 -57.02
N ILE A 45 -20.65 -11.14 -57.60
CA ILE A 45 -19.64 -10.14 -57.19
C ILE A 45 -19.93 -9.60 -55.80
N GLU A 46 -21.20 -9.37 -55.47
CA GLU A 46 -21.59 -8.90 -54.13
C GLU A 46 -21.31 -9.95 -53.06
N ASP A 47 -21.53 -11.22 -53.34
CA ASP A 47 -21.22 -12.36 -52.44
C ASP A 47 -19.72 -12.50 -52.23
N ILE A 48 -18.92 -12.38 -53.30
CA ILE A 48 -17.45 -12.44 -53.21
C ILE A 48 -16.93 -11.25 -52.39
N VAL A 49 -17.37 -10.02 -52.70
CA VAL A 49 -16.97 -8.81 -52.00
C VAL A 49 -17.38 -8.90 -50.50
N GLY A 50 -18.57 -9.43 -50.19
CA GLY A 50 -19.02 -9.63 -48.82
C GLY A 50 -18.13 -10.60 -48.05
N THR A 51 -17.68 -11.70 -48.70
CA THR A 51 -16.77 -12.66 -48.10
C THR A 51 -15.37 -12.06 -47.87
N ASP A 52 -14.84 -11.35 -48.87
CA ASP A 52 -13.55 -10.66 -48.81
C ASP A 52 -13.55 -9.57 -47.74
N VAL A 53 -14.62 -8.80 -47.59
CA VAL A 53 -14.78 -7.80 -46.52
C VAL A 53 -14.70 -8.46 -45.16
N GLY A 54 -15.32 -9.62 -44.95
CA GLY A 54 -15.21 -10.38 -43.70
C GLY A 54 -13.78 -10.78 -43.36
N ALA A 55 -13.05 -11.27 -44.36
CA ALA A 55 -11.63 -11.64 -44.18
C ALA A 55 -10.74 -10.40 -43.92
N LEU A 56 -10.98 -9.30 -44.59
CA LEU A 56 -10.23 -8.06 -44.44
C LEU A 56 -10.51 -7.39 -43.10
N LEU A 57 -11.74 -7.45 -42.58
CA LEU A 57 -12.05 -6.95 -41.23
C LEU A 57 -11.20 -7.65 -40.15
N ILE A 58 -11.07 -8.98 -40.23
CA ILE A 58 -10.24 -9.73 -39.30
C ILE A 58 -8.78 -9.30 -39.45
N ALA A 59 -8.29 -9.20 -40.67
CA ALA A 59 -6.91 -8.77 -40.93
C ALA A 59 -6.63 -7.35 -40.45
N ASP A 60 -7.56 -6.44 -40.63
CA ASP A 60 -7.42 -5.05 -40.20
C ASP A 60 -7.48 -4.92 -38.68
N GLN A 61 -8.35 -5.68 -38.03
CA GLN A 61 -8.37 -5.76 -36.55
C GLN A 61 -7.04 -6.28 -35.99
N ILE A 62 -6.48 -7.34 -36.60
CA ILE A 62 -5.16 -7.87 -36.17
C ILE A 62 -4.07 -6.82 -36.36
N ARG A 63 -4.11 -6.03 -37.45
CA ARG A 63 -3.13 -4.94 -37.68
C ARG A 63 -3.25 -3.85 -36.62
N VAL A 64 -4.48 -3.45 -36.27
CA VAL A 64 -4.74 -2.45 -35.23
C VAL A 64 -4.26 -2.97 -33.87
N ASP A 65 -4.56 -4.21 -33.53
CA ASP A 65 -4.10 -4.84 -32.29
C ASP A 65 -2.56 -4.93 -32.22
N LEU A 66 -1.91 -5.23 -33.37
CA LEU A 66 -0.45 -5.27 -33.44
C LEU A 66 0.18 -3.88 -33.24
N ILE A 67 -0.40 -2.84 -33.84
CA ILE A 67 0.09 -1.46 -33.66
C ILE A 67 -0.15 -1.01 -32.21
N ASN A 68 -1.29 -1.29 -31.63
CA ASN A 68 -1.61 -0.96 -30.26
C ASN A 68 -0.71 -1.72 -29.26
N SER A 69 -0.20 -2.89 -29.63
CA SER A 69 0.67 -3.69 -28.79
C SER A 69 2.13 -3.17 -28.68
N VAL A 70 2.49 -2.13 -29.44
CA VAL A 70 3.82 -1.50 -29.33
C VAL A 70 4.03 -0.80 -27.99
N GLY A 71 2.94 -0.31 -27.37
CA GLY A 71 3.01 0.37 -26.08
C GLY A 71 2.08 -0.22 -25.04
N PRO A 72 2.43 -0.17 -23.74
CA PRO A 72 1.66 -0.83 -22.68
C PRO A 72 0.25 -0.28 -22.49
N LEU A 73 0.00 0.99 -22.82
CA LEU A 73 -1.28 1.65 -22.55
C LEU A 73 -2.45 1.06 -23.36
N LYS A 74 -2.18 0.54 -24.56
CA LYS A 74 -3.21 -0.01 -25.47
C LYS A 74 -3.01 -1.48 -25.82
N ALA A 75 -1.91 -2.10 -25.40
CA ALA A 75 -1.62 -3.51 -25.65
C ALA A 75 -2.73 -4.40 -25.07
N ASN A 76 -3.07 -5.50 -25.74
CA ASN A 76 -3.89 -6.53 -25.13
C ASN A 76 -3.12 -7.22 -24.00
N MET A 77 -3.81 -7.95 -23.09
CA MET A 77 -3.19 -8.53 -21.89
C MET A 77 -2.04 -9.48 -22.19
N TYR A 78 -2.10 -10.22 -23.30
CA TYR A 78 -1.01 -11.12 -23.70
C TYR A 78 0.26 -10.33 -24.06
N MET A 79 0.12 -9.31 -24.90
CA MET A 79 1.25 -8.46 -25.32
C MET A 79 1.74 -7.60 -24.16
N LEU A 80 0.85 -7.14 -23.30
CA LEU A 80 1.21 -6.40 -22.08
C LEU A 80 2.09 -7.24 -21.15
N ASN A 81 1.76 -8.53 -20.95
CA ASN A 81 2.59 -9.45 -20.18
C ASN A 81 3.99 -9.66 -20.82
N LEU A 82 4.07 -9.72 -22.16
CA LEU A 82 5.37 -9.78 -22.85
C LEU A 82 6.18 -8.51 -22.65
N LEU A 83 5.55 -7.33 -22.73
CA LEU A 83 6.19 -6.05 -22.46
C LEU A 83 6.66 -5.93 -21.01
N ALA A 84 5.86 -6.44 -20.05
CA ALA A 84 6.22 -6.51 -18.65
C ALA A 84 7.48 -7.37 -18.44
N GLN A 85 7.51 -8.57 -19.02
CA GLN A 85 8.70 -9.45 -18.95
C GLN A 85 9.95 -8.81 -19.57
N GLN A 86 9.82 -8.12 -20.70
CA GLN A 86 10.94 -7.40 -21.34
C GLN A 86 11.45 -6.25 -20.47
N SER A 87 10.57 -5.60 -19.73
CA SER A 87 10.90 -4.49 -18.82
C SER A 87 11.35 -4.96 -17.43
N GLY A 88 11.35 -6.28 -17.18
CA GLY A 88 11.67 -6.86 -15.87
C GLY A 88 10.64 -6.51 -14.80
N VAL A 89 9.38 -6.32 -15.20
CA VAL A 89 8.22 -6.08 -14.35
C VAL A 89 7.51 -7.42 -14.12
N SER A 90 7.12 -7.70 -12.87
CA SER A 90 6.38 -8.92 -12.52
C SER A 90 5.00 -8.97 -13.19
N ALA A 91 4.40 -10.15 -13.29
CA ALA A 91 3.04 -10.33 -13.79
C ALA A 91 2.02 -9.49 -12.98
N GLN A 92 0.81 -9.32 -13.53
CA GLN A 92 -0.28 -8.64 -12.84
C GLN A 92 -0.52 -9.28 -11.47
N LYS A 93 -0.59 -8.45 -10.42
CA LYS A 93 -0.75 -8.91 -9.05
C LYS A 93 -2.18 -9.37 -8.80
N THR A 94 -2.29 -10.52 -8.16
CA THR A 94 -3.55 -11.01 -7.62
C THR A 94 -3.82 -10.41 -6.24
N GLU A 95 -4.95 -10.72 -5.64
CA GLU A 95 -5.24 -10.35 -4.26
C GLU A 95 -4.09 -10.75 -3.33
N GLY A 96 -3.60 -9.81 -2.54
CA GLY A 96 -2.47 -10.02 -1.64
C GLY A 96 -2.89 -10.68 -0.33
N SER A 97 -1.92 -11.26 0.37
CA SER A 97 -2.10 -11.83 1.71
C SER A 97 -1.77 -10.81 2.79
N THR A 98 -2.49 -10.83 3.89
CA THR A 98 -2.15 -10.05 5.07
C THR A 98 -0.82 -10.54 5.68
N THR A 99 0.11 -9.64 5.94
CA THR A 99 1.42 -9.94 6.51
C THR A 99 1.55 -9.39 7.92
N VAL A 100 2.20 -10.15 8.80
CA VAL A 100 2.36 -9.79 10.21
C VAL A 100 3.78 -10.05 10.65
N PRO A 101 4.50 -9.05 11.20
CA PRO A 101 5.79 -9.28 11.83
C PRO A 101 5.59 -9.88 13.22
N VAL A 102 6.17 -11.06 13.45
CA VAL A 102 6.02 -11.84 14.68
C VAL A 102 7.38 -12.06 15.34
N THR A 103 7.41 -12.03 16.65
CA THR A 103 8.56 -12.46 17.48
C THR A 103 8.21 -13.71 18.27
N PHE A 104 9.16 -14.60 18.40
CA PHE A 104 9.03 -15.84 19.19
C PHE A 104 9.86 -15.75 20.46
N SER A 105 9.31 -16.22 21.59
CA SER A 105 10.01 -16.29 22.86
C SER A 105 10.05 -17.74 23.33
N GLY A 106 11.25 -18.21 23.74
CA GLY A 106 11.48 -19.59 24.16
C GLY A 106 12.94 -19.90 24.45
N PRO A 107 13.33 -21.17 24.44
CA PRO A 107 14.71 -21.58 24.69
C PRO A 107 15.69 -21.03 23.65
N ALA A 108 16.82 -20.50 24.14
CA ALA A 108 17.88 -20.00 23.26
C ALA A 108 18.40 -21.09 22.32
N GLY A 109 18.60 -20.76 21.07
CA GLY A 109 19.05 -21.68 20.03
C GLY A 109 17.92 -22.50 19.36
N PHE A 110 16.67 -22.37 19.79
CA PHE A 110 15.56 -23.07 19.14
C PHE A 110 15.28 -22.46 17.78
N PRO A 111 15.30 -23.27 16.67
CA PRO A 111 14.99 -22.79 15.34
C PRO A 111 13.48 -22.81 15.11
N VAL A 112 12.93 -21.71 14.62
CA VAL A 112 11.58 -21.64 14.08
C VAL A 112 11.71 -21.78 12.56
N PRO A 113 11.29 -22.90 11.95
CA PRO A 113 11.47 -23.13 10.53
C PRO A 113 10.50 -22.30 9.67
N GLN A 114 10.87 -22.11 8.42
CA GLN A 114 9.93 -21.64 7.38
C GLN A 114 8.73 -22.60 7.34
N GLY A 115 7.53 -22.05 7.17
CA GLY A 115 6.31 -22.82 7.16
C GLY A 115 5.70 -23.07 8.55
N PHE A 116 6.31 -22.57 9.62
CA PHE A 116 5.76 -22.66 10.97
C PHE A 116 4.47 -21.84 11.06
N LEU A 117 3.39 -22.44 11.63
CA LEU A 117 2.07 -21.81 11.66
C LEU A 117 1.77 -21.20 13.03
N VAL A 118 1.32 -19.95 13.00
CA VAL A 118 0.79 -19.19 14.13
C VAL A 118 -0.60 -18.64 13.81
N SER A 119 -1.36 -18.21 14.81
CA SER A 119 -2.74 -17.72 14.61
C SER A 119 -3.08 -16.59 15.59
N ASP A 120 -4.05 -15.77 15.17
CA ASP A 120 -4.74 -14.78 16.01
C ASP A 120 -6.09 -15.32 16.56
N GLY A 121 -6.39 -16.60 16.32
CA GLY A 121 -7.66 -17.24 16.67
C GLY A 121 -8.69 -17.26 15.55
N THR A 122 -8.54 -16.41 14.53
CA THR A 122 -9.43 -16.36 13.36
C THR A 122 -8.69 -16.78 12.09
N TYR A 123 -7.50 -16.26 11.88
CA TYR A 123 -6.67 -16.50 10.71
C TYR A 123 -5.36 -17.19 11.10
N THR A 124 -4.80 -17.92 10.14
CA THR A 124 -3.52 -18.62 10.30
C THR A 124 -2.47 -17.95 9.45
N TYR A 125 -1.28 -17.78 10.02
CA TYR A 125 -0.13 -17.15 9.37
C TYR A 125 1.04 -18.13 9.34
N GLN A 126 1.75 -18.13 8.24
CA GLN A 126 2.92 -18.98 8.00
C GLN A 126 4.20 -18.15 8.07
N VAL A 127 5.19 -18.61 8.80
CA VAL A 127 6.52 -18.00 8.87
C VAL A 127 7.17 -18.07 7.48
N ALA A 128 7.56 -16.91 6.92
CA ALA A 128 8.16 -16.81 5.60
C ALA A 128 9.62 -17.26 5.58
N ASP A 129 10.39 -16.93 6.63
CA ASP A 129 11.82 -17.21 6.72
C ASP A 129 12.19 -17.85 8.06
N VAL A 130 13.23 -18.68 8.02
CA VAL A 130 13.76 -19.33 9.21
C VAL A 130 14.31 -18.29 10.19
N THR A 131 13.94 -18.41 11.47
CA THR A 131 14.53 -17.61 12.54
C THR A 131 14.99 -18.49 13.70
N VAL A 132 15.92 -17.97 14.51
CA VAL A 132 16.44 -18.69 15.68
C VAL A 132 16.27 -17.80 16.92
N ILE A 133 15.83 -18.40 18.02
CA ILE A 133 15.72 -17.71 19.31
C ILE A 133 17.11 -17.37 19.81
N SER A 134 17.37 -16.09 20.02
CA SER A 134 18.68 -15.59 20.50
C SER A 134 18.97 -15.99 21.94
N ALA A 135 20.19 -15.71 22.40
CA ALA A 135 20.58 -15.93 23.79
C ALA A 135 19.75 -15.12 24.81
N SER A 136 19.05 -14.05 24.34
CA SER A 136 18.12 -13.27 25.16
C SER A 136 16.77 -13.96 25.39
N GLY A 137 16.52 -15.13 24.75
CA GLY A 137 15.25 -15.84 24.82
C GLY A 137 14.19 -15.33 23.87
N VAL A 138 14.53 -14.38 22.97
CA VAL A 138 13.60 -13.81 21.97
C VAL A 138 14.24 -13.86 20.58
N SER A 139 13.45 -14.19 19.55
CA SER A 139 13.92 -14.17 18.16
C SER A 139 14.00 -12.73 17.62
N SER A 140 14.69 -12.55 16.50
CA SER A 140 14.44 -11.40 15.63
C SER A 140 12.99 -11.43 15.16
N GLN A 141 12.50 -10.28 14.75
CA GLN A 141 11.20 -10.14 14.10
C GLN A 141 11.23 -10.86 12.74
N VAL A 142 10.27 -11.71 12.48
CA VAL A 142 10.13 -12.45 11.21
C VAL A 142 8.76 -12.18 10.60
N THR A 143 8.72 -12.07 9.28
CA THR A 143 7.46 -11.90 8.55
C THR A 143 6.67 -13.22 8.56
N CYS A 144 5.41 -13.13 8.95
CA CYS A 144 4.44 -14.21 8.80
C CYS A 144 3.40 -13.76 7.77
N VAL A 145 3.10 -14.63 6.81
CA VAL A 145 2.14 -14.37 5.73
C VAL A 145 0.89 -15.20 5.98
N ALA A 146 -0.27 -14.58 5.82
CA ALA A 146 -1.54 -15.29 5.96
C ALA A 146 -1.64 -16.43 4.93
N THR A 147 -2.16 -17.57 5.36
CA THR A 147 -2.37 -18.72 4.48
C THR A 147 -3.50 -18.52 3.46
N ASN A 148 -4.40 -17.58 3.76
CA ASN A 148 -5.46 -17.14 2.85
C ASN A 148 -5.14 -15.75 2.32
N THR A 149 -5.50 -15.49 1.07
CA THR A 149 -5.50 -14.12 0.52
C THR A 149 -6.61 -13.30 1.16
N GLY A 150 -6.44 -12.00 1.21
CA GLY A 150 -7.41 -11.07 1.72
C GLY A 150 -6.81 -9.96 2.59
N SER A 151 -7.62 -8.95 2.82
CA SER A 151 -7.27 -7.74 3.55
C SER A 151 -8.05 -7.67 4.86
N TRP A 152 -7.36 -7.80 5.99
CA TRP A 152 -7.92 -7.62 7.33
C TRP A 152 -6.92 -7.01 8.30
N ALA A 153 -7.44 -6.36 9.34
CA ALA A 153 -6.61 -5.75 10.37
C ALA A 153 -6.09 -6.82 11.34
N VAL A 154 -4.82 -6.74 11.69
CA VAL A 154 -4.21 -7.55 12.74
C VAL A 154 -3.63 -6.62 13.80
N PRO A 155 -4.33 -6.38 14.93
CA PRO A 155 -3.85 -5.53 15.99
C PRO A 155 -2.57 -6.06 16.64
N VAL A 156 -1.86 -5.16 17.33
CA VAL A 156 -0.69 -5.53 18.14
C VAL A 156 -1.07 -6.57 19.19
N GLY A 157 -0.26 -7.65 19.33
CA GLY A 157 -0.47 -8.73 20.28
C GLY A 157 -1.61 -9.70 19.93
N ALA A 158 -2.26 -9.55 18.77
CA ALA A 158 -3.34 -10.45 18.35
C ALA A 158 -2.83 -11.85 18.00
N VAL A 159 -1.66 -11.95 17.36
CA VAL A 159 -1.05 -13.24 17.02
C VAL A 159 -0.35 -13.81 18.25
N ASN A 160 -1.04 -14.70 18.95
CA ASN A 160 -0.57 -15.26 20.24
C ASN A 160 -0.72 -16.77 20.33
N GLN A 161 -1.18 -17.45 19.30
CA GLN A 161 -1.39 -18.89 19.27
C GLN A 161 -0.40 -19.56 18.34
N ILE A 162 0.16 -20.69 18.77
CA ILE A 162 1.02 -21.54 17.95
C ILE A 162 0.18 -22.75 17.50
N ILE A 163 0.09 -22.95 16.20
CA ILE A 163 -0.66 -24.04 15.58
C ILE A 163 0.25 -25.23 15.29
N THR A 164 1.49 -24.98 14.86
CA THR A 164 2.47 -26.03 14.62
C THR A 164 2.82 -26.75 15.94
N SER A 165 2.82 -28.07 15.91
CA SER A 165 3.16 -28.90 17.07
C SER A 165 4.62 -28.67 17.48
N VAL A 166 4.84 -28.33 18.74
CA VAL A 166 6.15 -28.16 19.33
C VAL A 166 6.40 -29.30 20.36
N PRO A 167 7.63 -29.81 20.53
CA PRO A 167 7.94 -30.79 21.54
C PRO A 167 7.45 -30.37 22.95
N SER A 168 6.91 -31.30 23.70
CA SER A 168 6.24 -31.03 24.98
C SER A 168 7.16 -30.50 26.09
N ASP A 169 8.47 -30.62 25.94
CA ASP A 169 9.51 -30.12 26.81
C ASP A 169 9.93 -28.66 26.49
N ILE A 170 9.41 -28.10 25.41
CA ILE A 170 9.71 -26.75 24.93
C ILE A 170 8.51 -25.84 25.14
N THR A 171 8.69 -24.80 25.92
CA THR A 171 7.71 -23.71 26.02
C THR A 171 8.05 -22.62 25.00
N LEU A 172 7.23 -22.51 23.95
CA LEU A 172 7.36 -21.49 22.92
C LEU A 172 6.12 -20.60 22.94
N THR A 173 6.32 -19.30 22.84
CA THR A 173 5.25 -18.32 22.70
C THR A 173 5.53 -17.40 21.51
N CYS A 174 4.50 -16.81 20.93
CA CYS A 174 4.63 -15.83 19.85
C CYS A 174 3.82 -14.58 20.15
N THR A 175 4.26 -13.46 19.60
CA THR A 175 3.50 -12.21 19.64
C THR A 175 3.90 -11.33 18.45
N ASN A 176 2.96 -10.50 17.95
CA ASN A 176 3.28 -9.47 16.99
C ASN A 176 3.46 -8.13 17.73
N PRO A 177 4.67 -7.57 17.77
CA PRO A 177 4.96 -6.32 18.48
C PRO A 177 4.41 -5.08 17.78
N VAL A 178 4.07 -5.18 16.50
CA VAL A 178 3.43 -4.13 15.68
C VAL A 178 2.21 -4.70 14.97
N ALA A 179 1.30 -3.81 14.54
CA ALA A 179 0.14 -4.22 13.76
C ALA A 179 0.58 -4.86 12.44
N GLY A 180 -0.17 -5.86 11.97
CA GLY A 180 0.04 -6.45 10.66
C GLY A 180 -0.32 -5.48 9.54
N THR A 181 0.23 -5.72 8.36
CA THR A 181 -0.12 -4.99 7.14
C THR A 181 -1.21 -5.78 6.41
N PRO A 182 -2.42 -5.22 6.26
CA PRO A 182 -3.49 -5.87 5.51
C PRO A 182 -3.08 -6.17 4.08
N GLY A 183 -3.58 -7.25 3.50
CA GLY A 183 -3.34 -7.64 2.11
C GLY A 183 -3.82 -6.57 1.14
N GLY A 184 -3.18 -6.48 -0.03
CA GLY A 184 -3.57 -5.55 -1.09
C GLY A 184 -4.73 -6.09 -1.91
N GLU A 185 -5.54 -5.19 -2.45
CA GLU A 185 -6.53 -5.52 -3.47
C GLU A 185 -5.82 -6.06 -4.74
N PRO A 186 -6.50 -6.90 -5.55
CA PRO A 186 -5.95 -7.32 -6.82
C PRO A 186 -5.69 -6.12 -7.72
N GLU A 187 -4.55 -6.14 -8.42
CA GLU A 187 -4.15 -5.07 -9.34
C GLU A 187 -5.11 -5.01 -10.53
N THR A 188 -5.67 -3.85 -10.79
CA THR A 188 -6.52 -3.62 -11.96
C THR A 188 -5.68 -3.61 -13.25
N ASP A 189 -6.31 -3.85 -14.40
CA ASP A 189 -5.64 -3.76 -15.70
C ASP A 189 -4.99 -2.39 -15.94
N TYR A 190 -5.61 -1.33 -15.44
CA TYR A 190 -5.08 0.03 -15.55
C TYR A 190 -3.81 0.22 -14.72
N GLU A 191 -3.82 -0.20 -13.46
CA GLU A 191 -2.65 -0.13 -12.57
C GLU A 191 -1.49 -0.98 -13.09
N PHE A 192 -1.79 -2.17 -13.65
CA PHE A 192 -0.77 -3.00 -14.27
C PHE A 192 -0.15 -2.33 -15.50
N ARG A 193 -0.95 -1.67 -16.34
CA ARG A 193 -0.45 -0.90 -17.49
C ARG A 193 0.46 0.25 -17.06
N ASP A 194 0.06 0.99 -16.04
CA ASP A 194 0.86 2.07 -15.47
C ASP A 194 2.18 1.56 -14.91
N ARG A 195 2.17 0.43 -14.18
CA ARG A 195 3.37 -0.19 -13.63
C ARG A 195 4.33 -0.67 -14.74
N VAL A 196 3.81 -1.25 -15.82
CA VAL A 196 4.61 -1.64 -16.97
C VAL A 196 5.18 -0.40 -17.69
N TRP A 197 4.40 0.67 -17.83
CA TRP A 197 4.85 1.94 -18.40
C TRP A 197 5.96 2.58 -17.56
N GLU A 198 5.78 2.68 -16.26
CA GLU A 198 6.81 3.18 -15.34
C GLU A 198 8.08 2.32 -15.38
N GLY A 199 7.93 1.00 -15.50
CA GLY A 199 9.03 0.07 -15.63
C GLY A 199 9.91 0.32 -16.85
N GLN A 200 9.31 0.67 -17.98
CA GLN A 200 10.05 1.03 -19.19
C GLN A 200 10.79 2.37 -19.07
N MET A 201 10.22 3.30 -18.32
CA MET A 201 10.76 4.65 -18.13
C MET A 201 11.87 4.70 -17.06
N SER A 202 11.86 3.81 -16.11
CA SER A 202 12.70 3.85 -14.91
C SER A 202 13.82 2.79 -14.97
N THR A 203 14.89 3.10 -15.73
CA THR A 203 16.01 2.16 -15.90
C THR A 203 17.28 2.57 -15.14
N VAL A 204 17.31 3.72 -14.50
CA VAL A 204 18.50 4.25 -13.84
C VAL A 204 18.58 3.83 -12.39
N GLN A 205 19.55 2.96 -12.08
CA GLN A 205 19.85 2.54 -10.70
C GLN A 205 20.17 3.75 -9.81
N GLY A 206 19.68 3.75 -8.57
CA GLY A 206 19.86 4.84 -7.61
C GLY A 206 18.85 5.98 -7.75
N TYR A 207 17.97 5.94 -8.75
CA TYR A 207 16.89 6.89 -8.89
C TYR A 207 15.68 6.47 -8.03
N PRO A 208 15.01 7.39 -7.30
CA PRO A 208 13.88 7.04 -6.43
C PRO A 208 12.75 6.27 -7.13
N GLY A 209 12.47 6.60 -8.39
CA GLY A 209 11.48 5.90 -9.21
C GLY A 209 11.84 4.43 -9.45
N PHE A 210 13.12 4.15 -9.73
CA PHE A 210 13.60 2.78 -9.93
C PHE A 210 13.53 1.95 -8.65
N ILE A 211 13.91 2.53 -7.49
CA ILE A 211 13.78 1.88 -6.18
C ILE A 211 12.31 1.56 -5.90
N ARG A 212 11.42 2.54 -6.12
CA ARG A 212 9.97 2.35 -5.92
C ARG A 212 9.43 1.23 -6.79
N GLN A 213 9.76 1.23 -8.09
CA GLN A 213 9.33 0.20 -9.01
C GLN A 213 9.77 -1.20 -8.57
N LYS A 214 11.07 -1.36 -8.22
CA LYS A 214 11.59 -2.67 -7.78
C LYS A 214 10.95 -3.17 -6.49
N LEU A 215 10.55 -2.26 -5.61
CA LEU A 215 9.80 -2.61 -4.40
C LEU A 215 8.35 -2.99 -4.72
N THR A 216 7.70 -2.25 -5.61
CA THR A 216 6.33 -2.57 -6.02
C THR A 216 6.22 -3.85 -6.86
N ASP A 217 7.31 -4.36 -7.40
CA ASP A 217 7.34 -5.66 -8.08
C ASP A 217 7.31 -6.87 -7.13
N ILE A 218 7.59 -6.66 -5.84
CA ILE A 218 7.56 -7.73 -4.84
C ILE A 218 6.10 -8.09 -4.52
N ASN A 219 5.83 -9.39 -4.33
CA ASN A 219 4.51 -9.85 -3.89
C ASN A 219 4.13 -9.23 -2.55
N ASP A 220 2.83 -8.97 -2.36
CA ASP A 220 2.23 -8.40 -1.14
C ASP A 220 2.70 -6.97 -0.80
N VAL A 221 3.70 -6.41 -1.48
CA VAL A 221 4.05 -4.99 -1.38
C VAL A 221 2.99 -4.15 -2.09
N GLN A 222 2.40 -3.21 -1.36
CA GLN A 222 1.42 -2.28 -1.89
C GLN A 222 2.09 -0.99 -2.36
N ALA A 223 1.80 -0.53 -3.58
CA ALA A 223 2.38 0.69 -4.14
C ALA A 223 2.15 1.91 -3.24
N ARG A 224 0.98 2.00 -2.57
CA ARG A 224 0.66 3.09 -1.63
C ARG A 224 1.54 3.11 -0.37
N LEU A 225 2.15 1.98 0.00
CA LEU A 225 3.03 1.85 1.16
C LEU A 225 4.52 2.01 0.81
N VAL A 226 4.83 2.28 -0.46
CA VAL A 226 6.20 2.49 -0.92
C VAL A 226 6.45 3.98 -1.11
N SER A 227 7.47 4.50 -0.42
CA SER A 227 7.94 5.88 -0.57
C SER A 227 9.44 5.96 -0.40
N VAL A 228 10.08 6.83 -1.17
CA VAL A 228 11.51 7.13 -1.07
C VAL A 228 11.68 8.60 -0.80
N VAL A 229 12.14 8.93 0.39
CA VAL A 229 12.22 10.32 0.88
C VAL A 229 13.68 10.70 1.10
N GLN A 230 14.07 11.86 0.60
CA GLN A 230 15.38 12.43 0.90
C GLN A 230 15.36 13.07 2.30
N SER A 231 16.37 12.76 3.09
CA SER A 231 16.60 13.34 4.42
C SER A 231 18.04 13.82 4.53
N GLY A 232 18.26 15.10 4.26
CA GLY A 232 19.60 15.66 4.12
C GLY A 232 20.36 15.05 2.95
N SER A 233 21.52 14.45 3.21
CA SER A 233 22.32 13.72 2.22
C SER A 233 21.94 12.25 2.10
N SER A 234 21.03 11.75 2.93
CA SER A 234 20.63 10.34 3.02
C SER A 234 19.24 10.13 2.43
N TRP A 235 18.91 8.85 2.21
CA TRP A 235 17.61 8.41 1.74
C TRP A 235 16.94 7.52 2.79
N ILE A 236 15.66 7.75 3.02
CA ILE A 236 14.78 6.89 3.80
C ILE A 236 13.88 6.16 2.79
N VAL A 237 14.00 4.85 2.73
CA VAL A 237 13.14 4.00 1.92
C VAL A 237 12.07 3.43 2.84
N MET A 238 10.80 3.74 2.54
CA MET A 238 9.64 3.15 3.22
C MET A 238 9.04 2.08 2.32
N CYS A 239 8.74 0.92 2.89
CA CYS A 239 8.07 -0.16 2.19
C CYS A 239 7.25 -0.97 3.19
N GLY A 240 5.98 -1.22 2.87
CA GLY A 240 5.06 -2.00 3.70
C GLY A 240 4.39 -3.13 2.93
N GLY A 241 4.10 -4.20 3.64
CA GLY A 241 3.69 -5.48 3.07
C GLY A 241 4.90 -6.29 2.57
N GLY A 242 4.66 -7.49 2.10
CA GLY A 242 5.71 -8.35 1.55
C GLY A 242 6.75 -8.84 2.55
N ASP A 243 7.71 -9.60 2.05
CA ASP A 243 8.79 -10.17 2.84
C ASP A 243 9.95 -9.18 3.03
N ILE A 244 10.48 -9.11 4.27
CA ILE A 244 11.55 -8.16 4.64
C ILE A 244 12.87 -8.43 3.91
N TYR A 245 13.19 -9.70 3.61
CA TYR A 245 14.42 -10.06 2.91
C TYR A 245 14.31 -9.76 1.41
N GLU A 246 13.14 -10.00 0.81
CA GLU A 246 12.87 -9.61 -0.58
C GLU A 246 12.93 -8.09 -0.75
N MET A 247 12.32 -7.33 0.18
CA MET A 247 12.39 -5.87 0.19
C MET A 247 13.83 -5.37 0.30
N ALA A 248 14.62 -5.91 1.24
CA ALA A 248 16.01 -5.54 1.40
C ALA A 248 16.85 -5.90 0.15
N GLY A 249 16.61 -7.06 -0.45
CA GLY A 249 17.26 -7.50 -1.69
C GLY A 249 16.93 -6.58 -2.87
N ALA A 250 15.69 -6.14 -3.00
CA ALA A 250 15.27 -5.18 -4.02
C ALA A 250 15.92 -3.81 -3.82
N ILE A 251 15.99 -3.32 -2.57
CA ILE A 251 16.68 -2.06 -2.23
C ILE A 251 18.16 -2.17 -2.56
N TYR A 252 18.82 -3.27 -2.16
CA TYR A 252 20.24 -3.52 -2.46
C TYR A 252 20.54 -3.44 -3.96
N LYS A 253 19.72 -4.10 -4.77
CA LYS A 253 19.89 -4.14 -6.23
C LYS A 253 19.53 -2.84 -6.94
N SER A 254 18.69 -2.01 -6.34
CA SER A 254 18.16 -0.79 -6.96
C SER A 254 18.79 0.50 -6.45
N ALA A 255 19.29 0.54 -5.22
CA ALA A 255 19.99 1.69 -4.68
C ALA A 255 21.37 1.83 -5.33
N GLY A 256 21.70 3.03 -5.79
CA GLY A 256 23.04 3.27 -6.38
C GLY A 256 24.14 3.37 -5.35
N ASP A 257 23.82 3.87 -4.15
CA ASP A 257 24.74 4.02 -3.02
C ASP A 257 24.02 3.64 -1.72
N ILE A 258 24.24 2.42 -1.25
CA ILE A 258 23.63 1.88 -0.04
C ILE A 258 24.11 2.58 1.23
N SER A 259 25.30 3.22 1.21
CA SER A 259 25.82 3.96 2.38
C SER A 259 24.98 5.19 2.74
N ARG A 260 24.17 5.66 1.81
CA ARG A 260 23.25 6.79 2.02
C ARG A 260 21.87 6.36 2.55
N LEU A 261 21.60 5.08 2.66
CA LEU A 261 20.36 4.57 3.23
C LEU A 261 20.37 4.73 4.75
N LYS A 262 19.26 5.17 5.31
CA LYS A 262 19.06 5.25 6.76
C LYS A 262 17.61 4.95 7.16
N GLY A 263 17.42 4.61 8.45
CA GLY A 263 16.10 4.59 9.08
C GLY A 263 15.63 5.98 9.52
N THR A 264 14.50 6.03 10.18
CA THR A 264 13.96 7.22 10.85
C THR A 264 14.50 7.32 12.27
N ASP A 265 14.72 8.54 12.74
CA ASP A 265 14.96 8.79 14.17
C ASP A 265 13.61 8.97 14.88
N LEU A 266 13.51 8.47 16.11
CA LEU A 266 12.39 8.72 17.00
C LEU A 266 12.83 9.75 18.03
N ASN A 267 12.59 11.04 17.71
CA ASN A 267 13.10 12.14 18.51
C ASN A 267 12.16 12.48 19.67
N VAL A 268 12.75 12.85 20.79
CA VAL A 268 12.02 13.40 21.93
C VAL A 268 11.77 14.88 21.70
N THR A 269 10.49 15.28 21.79
CA THR A 269 10.06 16.70 21.70
C THR A 269 9.70 17.30 23.06
N GLY A 270 9.62 16.48 24.11
CA GLY A 270 9.36 16.93 25.46
C GLY A 270 9.46 15.81 26.49
N ILE A 271 9.90 16.17 27.69
CA ILE A 271 9.82 15.30 28.88
C ILE A 271 9.27 16.14 30.03
N THR A 272 8.23 15.67 30.68
CA THR A 272 7.59 16.38 31.81
C THR A 272 8.35 16.18 33.11
N ASN A 273 8.38 17.22 33.97
CA ASN A 273 8.83 17.10 35.34
C ASN A 273 7.66 16.57 36.21
N ALA A 274 7.50 15.25 36.23
CA ALA A 274 6.33 14.60 36.87
C ALA A 274 6.75 13.26 37.51
N ASN A 275 5.84 12.69 38.25
CA ASN A 275 6.00 11.35 38.81
C ASN A 275 4.76 10.48 38.45
N PRO A 276 4.87 9.57 37.51
CA PRO A 276 6.02 9.32 36.64
C PRO A 276 6.22 10.40 35.55
N GLY A 277 7.42 10.53 35.02
CA GLY A 277 7.73 11.40 33.88
C GLY A 277 7.06 10.90 32.59
N VAL A 278 6.60 11.83 31.75
CA VAL A 278 5.99 11.54 30.45
C VAL A 278 6.87 12.09 29.36
N VAL A 279 7.16 11.25 28.37
CA VAL A 279 7.93 11.57 27.17
C VAL A 279 6.96 11.77 26.00
N THR A 280 7.21 12.81 25.20
CA THR A 280 6.54 13.08 23.93
C THR A 280 7.54 12.90 22.79
N THR A 281 7.11 12.23 21.72
CA THR A 281 7.89 11.98 20.52
C THR A 281 7.39 12.81 19.34
N ASP A 282 8.27 13.07 18.38
CA ASP A 282 7.96 13.82 17.15
C ASP A 282 7.05 13.05 16.19
N ILE A 283 7.14 11.72 16.22
CA ILE A 283 6.34 10.80 15.38
C ILE A 283 5.74 9.70 16.24
N THR A 284 4.74 9.00 15.71
CA THR A 284 4.12 7.86 16.39
C THR A 284 5.16 6.80 16.75
N HIS A 285 5.23 6.42 18.03
CA HIS A 285 6.26 5.49 18.51
C HIS A 285 5.95 4.01 18.28
N GLY A 286 4.68 3.62 18.18
CA GLY A 286 4.24 2.23 17.95
C GLY A 286 4.49 1.27 19.12
N PHE A 287 4.88 1.78 20.30
CA PHE A 287 5.16 0.94 21.46
C PHE A 287 3.90 0.39 22.12
N THR A 288 4.08 -0.68 22.89
CA THR A 288 3.09 -1.25 23.79
C THR A 288 3.48 -1.07 25.25
N THR A 289 2.49 -0.99 26.12
CA THR A 289 2.73 -0.92 27.58
C THR A 289 3.49 -2.14 28.07
N GLY A 290 4.52 -1.92 28.91
CA GLY A 290 5.42 -2.95 29.41
C GLY A 290 6.70 -3.12 28.59
N GLN A 291 6.80 -2.50 27.43
CA GLN A 291 8.01 -2.54 26.60
C GLN A 291 9.16 -1.78 27.27
N VAL A 292 10.38 -2.26 27.05
CA VAL A 292 11.60 -1.61 27.55
C VAL A 292 12.22 -0.81 26.44
N ILE A 293 12.47 0.48 26.70
CA ILE A 293 13.15 1.41 25.80
C ILE A 293 14.38 2.01 26.46
N ARG A 294 15.18 2.69 25.65
CA ARG A 294 16.33 3.49 26.08
C ARG A 294 16.30 4.84 25.39
N ILE A 295 16.59 5.89 26.14
CA ILE A 295 16.71 7.24 25.60
C ILE A 295 18.16 7.68 25.68
N THR A 296 18.64 8.35 24.63
CA THR A 296 20.02 8.87 24.53
C THR A 296 20.02 10.31 24.04
N GLY A 297 20.98 11.12 24.46
CA GLY A 297 21.18 12.46 23.93
C GLY A 297 20.21 13.55 24.45
N VAL A 298 19.52 13.31 25.55
CA VAL A 298 18.69 14.32 26.24
C VAL A 298 19.57 15.35 26.93
N SER A 299 19.23 16.62 26.74
CA SER A 299 19.84 17.78 27.41
C SER A 299 18.93 18.32 28.51
N GLY A 300 19.52 18.84 29.59
CA GLY A 300 18.81 19.37 30.75
C GLY A 300 18.35 18.31 31.75
N MET A 301 17.64 17.28 31.29
CA MET A 301 17.17 16.15 32.09
C MET A 301 18.01 14.90 31.83
N THR A 302 19.32 14.97 32.12
CA THR A 302 20.30 13.94 31.73
C THR A 302 20.12 12.59 32.47
N GLY A 303 19.41 12.58 33.60
CA GLY A 303 19.17 11.36 34.39
C GLY A 303 18.35 10.29 33.67
N VAL A 304 17.67 10.62 32.58
CA VAL A 304 16.95 9.65 31.73
C VAL A 304 17.82 8.98 30.68
N ASN A 305 19.03 9.52 30.43
CA ASN A 305 19.92 9.01 29.40
C ASN A 305 20.54 7.67 29.76
N ASN A 306 20.56 6.77 28.78
CA ASN A 306 21.23 5.47 28.85
C ASN A 306 20.67 4.53 29.93
N VAL A 307 19.42 4.74 30.34
CA VAL A 307 18.70 3.87 31.29
C VAL A 307 17.69 3.03 30.54
N ASN A 308 17.54 1.76 30.93
CA ASN A 308 16.46 0.91 30.46
C ASN A 308 15.18 1.30 31.19
N LEU A 309 14.19 1.77 30.44
CA LEU A 309 12.94 2.33 30.95
C LEU A 309 11.78 1.43 30.51
N THR A 310 11.05 0.89 31.48
CA THR A 310 9.76 0.20 31.20
C THR A 310 8.68 1.24 31.08
N ILE A 311 7.94 1.22 29.96
CA ILE A 311 7.00 2.28 29.63
C ILE A 311 5.55 1.86 29.81
N ILE A 312 4.69 2.87 30.01
CA ILE A 312 3.25 2.77 29.90
C ILE A 312 2.79 3.73 28.80
N VAL A 313 2.21 3.20 27.75
CA VAL A 313 1.72 3.99 26.62
C VAL A 313 0.48 4.80 27.03
N LEU A 314 0.48 6.08 26.70
CA LEU A 314 -0.62 7.00 27.00
C LEU A 314 -1.35 7.40 25.72
N THR A 315 -0.61 7.78 24.68
CA THR A 315 -1.13 8.09 23.34
C THR A 315 -0.18 7.56 22.27
N ALA A 316 -0.50 7.73 21.01
CA ALA A 316 0.37 7.33 19.89
C ALA A 316 1.78 7.98 19.95
N ASN A 317 1.88 9.16 20.54
CA ASN A 317 3.12 9.95 20.61
C ASN A 317 3.61 10.19 22.04
N THR A 318 2.92 9.67 23.08
CA THR A 318 3.32 9.89 24.48
C THR A 318 3.30 8.60 25.28
N PHE A 319 4.30 8.45 26.14
CA PHE A 319 4.39 7.34 27.08
C PHE A 319 5.04 7.79 28.40
N SER A 320 4.63 7.16 29.47
CA SER A 320 5.27 7.32 30.79
C SER A 320 6.48 6.40 30.89
N ILE A 321 7.56 6.88 31.51
CA ILE A 321 8.83 6.16 31.64
C ILE A 321 9.04 5.49 33.00
N GLY A 322 8.03 5.47 33.86
CA GLY A 322 8.02 4.74 35.12
C GLY A 322 8.98 5.29 36.19
N ILE A 323 9.71 6.39 35.92
CA ILE A 323 10.63 7.02 36.88
C ILE A 323 10.13 8.43 37.26
N ASN A 324 10.52 8.87 38.46
CA ASN A 324 10.23 10.21 38.96
C ASN A 324 11.23 11.20 38.35
N THR A 325 10.75 12.16 37.60
CA THR A 325 11.56 13.22 36.94
C THR A 325 11.45 14.57 37.59
N THR A 326 10.69 14.71 38.72
CA THR A 326 10.46 16.01 39.35
C THR A 326 11.72 16.73 39.82
N SER A 327 12.80 15.99 40.13
CA SER A 327 14.10 16.49 40.54
C SER A 327 15.20 16.35 39.47
N SER A 328 14.86 15.92 38.25
CA SER A 328 15.85 15.60 37.21
C SER A 328 16.28 16.79 36.34
N GLY A 329 15.89 17.99 36.70
CA GLY A 329 16.08 19.19 35.88
C GLY A 329 14.97 19.37 34.86
N THR A 330 15.08 20.38 34.01
CA THR A 330 14.11 20.64 32.95
C THR A 330 14.68 20.16 31.62
N TRP A 331 13.86 19.46 30.84
CA TRP A 331 14.25 19.09 29.48
C TRP A 331 14.47 20.37 28.63
N THR A 332 15.64 20.49 28.01
CA THR A 332 16.03 21.67 27.20
C THR A 332 16.20 21.33 25.73
N GLY A 333 16.13 20.06 25.36
CA GLY A 333 16.19 19.59 23.97
C GLY A 333 16.89 18.25 23.82
N GLY A 334 16.84 17.73 22.59
CA GLY A 334 17.45 16.47 22.21
C GLY A 334 16.74 15.25 22.79
N GLY A 335 17.27 14.10 22.49
CA GLY A 335 16.78 12.79 22.88
C GLY A 335 16.36 11.96 21.68
N ILE A 336 16.91 10.73 21.60
CA ILE A 336 16.52 9.72 20.62
C ILE A 336 16.10 8.48 21.40
N VAL A 337 14.94 7.94 21.06
CA VAL A 337 14.38 6.72 21.67
C VAL A 337 14.74 5.50 20.84
N THR A 338 15.21 4.44 21.47
CA THR A 338 15.50 3.14 20.88
C THR A 338 14.82 2.02 21.65
N PRO A 339 14.33 0.94 21.00
CA PRO A 339 14.31 0.71 19.56
C PRO A 339 13.29 1.62 18.83
N ASN A 340 13.51 1.91 17.56
CA ASN A 340 12.48 2.46 16.69
C ASN A 340 11.86 1.29 15.91
N LEU A 341 10.62 0.93 16.22
CA LEU A 341 9.96 -0.29 15.74
C LEU A 341 9.70 -0.31 14.23
N ARG A 342 9.71 0.86 13.60
CA ARG A 342 9.55 0.96 12.15
C ARG A 342 10.85 0.72 11.38
N ASN A 343 12.00 0.85 12.04
CA ASN A 343 13.29 0.62 11.40
C ASN A 343 13.61 -0.87 11.32
N ASN A 344 13.94 -1.31 10.13
CA ASN A 344 14.45 -2.65 9.88
C ASN A 344 15.84 -2.55 9.27
N VAL A 345 16.72 -3.47 9.65
CA VAL A 345 18.05 -3.61 9.09
C VAL A 345 18.26 -5.08 8.75
N VAL A 346 18.39 -5.37 7.47
CA VAL A 346 18.56 -6.74 6.98
C VAL A 346 19.96 -6.89 6.41
N THR A 347 20.61 -8.01 6.72
CA THR A 347 21.91 -8.35 6.14
C THR A 347 21.71 -9.07 4.81
N ILE A 348 22.24 -8.50 3.75
CA ILE A 348 22.31 -9.13 2.41
C ILE A 348 23.73 -9.68 2.24
N ASN A 349 23.82 -10.97 2.02
CA ASN A 349 25.08 -11.65 1.75
C ASN A 349 25.30 -11.71 0.23
N ASP A 350 26.28 -10.94 -0.24
CA ASP A 350 26.76 -10.94 -1.63
C ASP A 350 28.24 -11.35 -1.59
N TRP A 351 28.42 -12.67 -1.63
CA TRP A 351 29.74 -13.28 -1.40
C TRP A 351 30.83 -12.68 -2.29
N PRO A 352 32.02 -12.27 -1.73
CA PRO A 352 32.52 -12.57 -0.38
C PRO A 352 32.07 -11.60 0.73
N ASP A 353 31.32 -10.56 0.40
CA ASP A 353 30.95 -9.48 1.30
C ASP A 353 29.52 -9.63 1.84
N SER A 354 29.20 -8.83 2.85
CA SER A 354 27.83 -8.70 3.37
C SER A 354 27.51 -7.23 3.65
N TYR A 355 26.27 -6.84 3.40
CA TYR A 355 25.81 -5.45 3.50
C TYR A 355 24.59 -5.35 4.39
N LEU A 356 24.57 -4.32 5.24
CA LEU A 356 23.42 -3.99 6.08
C LEU A 356 22.52 -3.01 5.32
N ILE A 357 21.29 -3.39 5.06
CA ILE A 357 20.32 -2.58 4.33
C ILE A 357 19.26 -2.07 5.30
N PRO A 358 19.33 -0.79 5.70
CA PRO A 358 18.31 -0.15 6.52
C PRO A 358 17.14 0.32 5.67
N PHE A 359 15.92 0.09 6.14
CA PHE A 359 14.70 0.63 5.56
C PHE A 359 13.60 0.75 6.63
N VAL A 360 12.48 1.35 6.28
CA VAL A 360 11.39 1.67 7.21
C VAL A 360 10.14 0.92 6.79
N ILE A 361 9.52 0.20 7.72
CA ILE A 361 8.16 -0.31 7.56
C ILE A 361 7.20 0.73 8.15
N PRO A 362 6.29 1.31 7.34
CA PRO A 362 5.37 2.32 7.85
C PRO A 362 4.41 1.73 8.87
N LEU A 363 4.21 2.41 10.00
CA LEU A 363 3.25 1.98 11.01
C LEU A 363 1.82 2.32 10.59
N GLN A 364 0.89 1.47 10.98
CA GLN A 364 -0.53 1.67 10.77
C GLN A 364 -1.08 2.78 11.67
N GLN A 365 -1.84 3.72 11.12
CA GLN A 365 -2.70 4.65 11.84
C GLN A 365 -4.16 4.21 11.64
N LEU A 366 -4.72 3.58 12.66
CA LEU A 366 -6.10 3.11 12.60
C LEU A 366 -7.05 4.30 12.65
N VAL A 367 -7.91 4.42 11.64
CA VAL A 367 -8.87 5.51 11.48
C VAL A 367 -10.28 4.98 11.73
N THR A 368 -11.07 5.78 12.44
CA THR A 368 -12.53 5.64 12.50
C THR A 368 -13.15 6.97 12.11
N ILE A 369 -14.13 6.96 11.22
CA ILE A 369 -14.82 8.15 10.74
C ILE A 369 -16.29 8.09 11.14
N LYS A 370 -16.73 9.10 11.88
CA LYS A 370 -18.14 9.31 12.19
C LYS A 370 -18.68 10.46 11.36
N PHE A 371 -19.72 10.21 10.59
CA PHE A 371 -20.51 11.21 9.89
C PHE A 371 -21.74 11.56 10.71
N GLU A 372 -21.90 12.85 11.00
CA GLU A 372 -23.15 13.40 11.54
C GLU A 372 -23.83 14.18 10.42
N TRP A 373 -25.04 13.76 10.04
CA TRP A 373 -25.71 14.31 8.87
C TRP A 373 -27.17 14.66 9.13
N ALA A 374 -27.69 15.65 8.39
CA ALA A 374 -29.09 16.01 8.37
C ALA A 374 -29.56 16.35 6.96
N THR A 375 -30.84 16.12 6.68
CA THR A 375 -31.44 16.38 5.37
C THR A 375 -32.83 17.00 5.50
N GLU A 376 -33.24 17.85 4.56
CA GLU A 376 -34.58 18.36 4.37
C GLU A 376 -35.45 17.47 3.48
N SER A 377 -34.91 16.34 3.01
CA SER A 377 -35.66 15.41 2.16
C SER A 377 -36.85 14.81 2.90
N LEU A 378 -37.97 14.73 2.21
CA LEU A 378 -39.14 14.00 2.70
C LEU A 378 -39.01 12.49 2.59
N ASN A 379 -38.05 12.01 1.83
CA ASN A 379 -37.68 10.60 1.76
C ASN A 379 -36.87 10.23 3.00
N TYR A 380 -37.45 9.47 3.89
CA TYR A 380 -36.75 9.00 5.07
C TYR A 380 -35.75 7.88 4.68
N LEU A 381 -34.47 8.16 4.85
CA LEU A 381 -33.41 7.19 4.75
C LEU A 381 -32.87 6.88 6.15
N THR A 382 -32.78 5.62 6.51
CA THR A 382 -32.21 5.21 7.81
C THR A 382 -30.69 5.33 7.77
N ASP A 383 -30.06 5.57 8.92
CA ASP A 383 -28.61 5.60 9.07
C ASP A 383 -27.95 4.30 8.56
N ALA A 384 -28.61 3.17 8.77
CA ALA A 384 -28.14 1.88 8.23
C ALA A 384 -28.09 1.85 6.68
N THR A 385 -29.09 2.46 6.02
CA THR A 385 -29.10 2.56 4.55
C THR A 385 -27.98 3.46 4.05
N ILE A 386 -27.80 4.64 4.66
CA ILE A 386 -26.72 5.56 4.33
C ILE A 386 -25.37 4.90 4.60
N SER A 387 -25.20 4.26 5.77
CA SER A 387 -23.98 3.54 6.11
C SER A 387 -23.63 2.48 5.08
N SER A 388 -24.60 1.72 4.57
CA SER A 388 -24.36 0.69 3.54
C SER A 388 -23.90 1.27 2.20
N LEU A 389 -24.33 2.49 1.85
CA LEU A 389 -23.93 3.17 0.61
C LEU A 389 -22.55 3.82 0.73
N VAL A 390 -22.23 4.37 1.90
CA VAL A 390 -21.07 5.23 2.13
C VAL A 390 -19.83 4.45 2.57
N SER A 391 -20.01 3.34 3.29
CA SER A 391 -18.88 2.63 3.92
C SER A 391 -17.83 2.19 2.92
N ALA A 392 -18.21 1.48 1.86
CA ALA A 392 -17.25 0.97 0.89
C ALA A 392 -16.46 2.09 0.16
N PRO A 393 -17.08 3.14 -0.38
CA PRO A 393 -16.35 4.25 -1.01
C PRO A 393 -15.41 4.99 -0.05
N VAL A 394 -15.84 5.21 1.21
CA VAL A 394 -15.00 5.90 2.21
C VAL A 394 -13.81 5.03 2.61
N ILE A 395 -14.03 3.73 2.83
CA ILE A 395 -12.96 2.78 3.13
C ILE A 395 -11.95 2.75 1.98
N GLN A 396 -12.42 2.66 0.75
CA GLN A 396 -11.56 2.67 -0.43
C GLN A 396 -10.74 3.95 -0.54
N TYR A 397 -11.35 5.12 -0.31
CA TYR A 397 -10.64 6.40 -0.34
C TYR A 397 -9.54 6.45 0.73
N ILE A 398 -9.86 6.16 2.01
CA ILE A 398 -8.89 6.22 3.11
C ILE A 398 -7.76 5.21 2.91
N ASN A 399 -8.10 3.97 2.57
CA ASN A 399 -7.12 2.92 2.32
C ASN A 399 -6.34 3.12 1.01
N GLY A 400 -6.76 4.05 0.14
CA GLY A 400 -6.03 4.47 -1.05
C GLY A 400 -5.01 5.59 -0.80
N ILE A 401 -5.00 6.25 0.37
CA ILE A 401 -4.06 7.32 0.66
C ILE A 401 -2.65 6.76 0.80
N TYR A 402 -1.69 7.35 0.08
CA TYR A 402 -0.29 6.94 0.13
C TYR A 402 0.35 7.23 1.49
N SER A 403 1.30 6.38 1.90
CA SER A 403 2.09 6.53 3.12
C SER A 403 2.68 7.94 3.26
N GLY A 404 2.52 8.53 4.45
CA GLY A 404 3.00 9.87 4.76
C GLY A 404 2.22 11.01 4.11
N LYS A 405 1.12 10.72 3.40
CA LYS A 405 0.24 11.77 2.84
C LYS A 405 -0.88 12.12 3.80
N PRO A 406 -1.26 13.40 3.85
CA PRO A 406 -2.32 13.86 4.73
C PRO A 406 -3.71 13.41 4.24
N MET A 407 -4.64 13.27 5.17
CA MET A 407 -6.04 13.05 4.88
C MET A 407 -6.76 14.39 4.67
N ASN A 408 -7.41 14.55 3.51
CA ASN A 408 -8.20 15.75 3.23
C ASN A 408 -9.68 15.51 3.56
N ILE A 409 -10.19 16.22 4.55
CA ILE A 409 -11.56 16.07 5.03
C ILE A 409 -12.59 16.52 3.99
N ASN A 410 -12.26 17.47 3.10
CA ASN A 410 -13.16 17.83 2.00
C ASN A 410 -13.37 16.65 1.06
N ASN A 411 -12.30 15.94 0.71
CA ASN A 411 -12.43 14.76 -0.15
C ASN A 411 -13.24 13.65 0.54
N VAL A 412 -13.11 13.49 1.88
CA VAL A 412 -13.94 12.55 2.64
C VAL A 412 -15.41 12.93 2.54
N LYS A 413 -15.74 14.23 2.67
CA LYS A 413 -17.11 14.75 2.51
C LYS A 413 -17.60 14.54 1.07
N ASP A 414 -16.77 14.80 0.07
CA ASP A 414 -17.12 14.63 -1.34
C ASP A 414 -17.43 13.15 -1.66
N VAL A 415 -16.64 12.22 -1.13
CA VAL A 415 -16.89 10.77 -1.28
C VAL A 415 -18.23 10.38 -0.64
N PHE A 416 -18.53 10.90 0.55
CA PHE A 416 -19.83 10.70 1.20
C PHE A 416 -20.97 11.21 0.30
N LEU A 417 -20.90 12.44 -0.15
CA LEU A 417 -21.93 13.08 -1.00
C LEU A 417 -22.13 12.34 -2.32
N GLN A 418 -21.05 11.93 -2.98
CA GLN A 418 -21.12 11.17 -4.21
C GLN A 418 -21.77 9.79 -4.03
N ALA A 419 -21.47 9.12 -2.91
CA ALA A 419 -22.04 7.81 -2.62
C ALA A 419 -23.56 7.84 -2.44
N ILE A 420 -24.10 8.90 -1.86
CA ILE A 420 -25.54 9.04 -1.62
C ILE A 420 -26.30 9.72 -2.77
N ASN A 421 -25.62 10.40 -3.69
CA ASN A 421 -26.22 11.22 -4.76
C ASN A 421 -27.17 10.43 -5.66
N THR A 422 -27.03 9.12 -5.77
CA THR A 422 -27.93 8.26 -6.53
C THR A 422 -29.29 8.06 -5.85
N THR A 423 -29.37 8.30 -4.55
CA THR A 423 -30.56 8.03 -3.73
C THR A 423 -31.16 9.31 -3.14
N LEU A 424 -30.32 10.28 -2.86
CA LEU A 424 -30.70 11.57 -2.26
C LEU A 424 -29.95 12.71 -2.97
N ASP A 425 -30.66 13.75 -3.39
CA ASP A 425 -30.05 14.95 -3.97
C ASP A 425 -29.17 15.65 -2.92
N MET A 426 -27.89 15.89 -3.28
CA MET A 426 -26.92 16.54 -2.41
C MET A 426 -27.36 17.93 -1.94
N SER A 427 -28.21 18.64 -2.73
CA SER A 427 -28.73 19.95 -2.34
C SER A 427 -29.68 19.94 -1.15
N LEU A 428 -30.21 18.76 -0.79
CA LEU A 428 -31.12 18.57 0.35
C LEU A 428 -30.39 18.24 1.66
N ILE A 429 -29.07 18.12 1.61
CA ILE A 429 -28.25 17.87 2.82
C ILE A 429 -27.99 19.21 3.50
N THR A 430 -28.51 19.36 4.69
CA THR A 430 -28.39 20.60 5.49
C THR A 430 -27.15 20.62 6.37
N THR A 431 -26.74 19.45 6.85
CA THR A 431 -25.58 19.32 7.72
C THR A 431 -24.77 18.07 7.35
N LEU A 432 -23.46 18.21 7.29
CA LEU A 432 -22.51 17.11 7.16
C LEU A 432 -21.25 17.42 7.96
N ASN A 433 -21.16 16.87 9.16
CA ASN A 433 -19.99 16.93 10.01
C ASN A 433 -19.19 15.63 9.91
N VAL A 434 -17.88 15.73 9.94
CA VAL A 434 -16.96 14.58 9.90
C VAL A 434 -16.11 14.64 11.17
N ILE A 435 -16.21 13.60 11.99
CA ILE A 435 -15.38 13.41 13.18
C ILE A 435 -14.43 12.27 12.89
N VAL A 436 -13.14 12.54 12.94
CA VAL A 436 -12.09 11.56 12.67
C VAL A 436 -11.43 11.18 13.99
N THR A 437 -11.32 9.88 14.21
CA THR A 437 -10.58 9.32 15.33
C THR A 437 -9.36 8.57 14.78
N VAL A 438 -8.16 8.89 15.26
CA VAL A 438 -6.92 8.23 14.86
C VAL A 438 -6.32 7.51 16.06
N ASN A 439 -6.10 6.22 15.96
CA ASN A 439 -5.60 5.37 17.05
C ASN A 439 -6.40 5.55 18.36
N GLY A 440 -7.74 5.68 18.26
CA GLY A 440 -8.62 5.86 19.41
C GLY A 440 -8.73 7.29 19.96
N VAL A 441 -8.03 8.27 19.35
CA VAL A 441 -8.06 9.69 19.78
C VAL A 441 -8.75 10.54 18.72
N ILE A 442 -9.76 11.34 19.13
CA ILE A 442 -10.40 12.29 18.23
C ILE A 442 -9.37 13.31 17.77
N THR A 443 -9.18 13.39 16.46
CA THR A 443 -8.16 14.23 15.83
C THR A 443 -8.85 15.29 14.98
N GLY A 444 -8.60 16.56 15.31
CA GLY A 444 -9.07 17.70 14.53
C GLY A 444 -8.18 17.96 13.31
N VAL A 445 -8.68 18.81 12.42
CA VAL A 445 -7.88 19.30 11.28
C VAL A 445 -6.77 20.25 11.76
N ASP A 446 -5.69 20.32 11.00
CA ASP A 446 -4.60 21.26 11.24
C ASP A 446 -5.11 22.70 11.13
N ALA A 447 -4.60 23.57 12.01
CA ALA A 447 -5.10 24.94 12.15
C ALA A 447 -5.12 25.70 10.80
N GLY A 448 -6.29 26.21 10.43
CA GLY A 448 -6.49 26.97 9.19
C GLY A 448 -6.59 26.10 7.92
N THR A 449 -6.72 24.78 8.06
CA THR A 449 -6.84 23.84 6.93
C THR A 449 -8.01 22.89 7.13
N ASN A 450 -8.34 22.10 6.10
CA ASN A 450 -9.24 20.95 6.20
C ASN A 450 -8.46 19.63 6.04
N ILE A 451 -7.24 19.59 6.58
CA ILE A 451 -6.29 18.49 6.42
C ILE A 451 -5.94 17.94 7.80
N ILE A 452 -5.80 16.62 7.89
CA ILE A 452 -5.18 15.94 9.02
C ILE A 452 -3.83 15.39 8.52
N SER A 453 -2.71 15.97 8.96
CA SER A 453 -1.38 15.61 8.45
C SER A 453 -0.95 14.20 8.84
N GLY A 454 -1.25 13.76 10.05
CA GLY A 454 -0.80 12.46 10.55
C GLY A 454 0.72 12.33 10.69
N ASP A 455 1.17 11.11 10.81
CA ASP A 455 2.59 10.76 10.89
C ASP A 455 3.19 10.55 9.48
N PRO A 456 4.28 11.25 9.11
CA PRO A 456 4.87 11.18 7.77
C PRO A 456 5.48 9.81 7.41
N TYR A 457 5.69 8.94 8.40
CA TYR A 457 6.24 7.59 8.20
C TYR A 457 5.23 6.49 8.54
N SER A 458 3.96 6.78 8.42
CA SER A 458 2.85 5.88 8.69
C SER A 458 1.86 5.90 7.53
N TYR A 459 0.89 5.00 7.57
CA TYR A 459 -0.18 4.96 6.59
C TYR A 459 -1.55 4.92 7.28
N TRP A 460 -2.56 5.46 6.60
CA TRP A 460 -3.93 5.40 7.05
C TRP A 460 -4.54 4.03 6.77
N PHE A 461 -5.28 3.53 7.72
CA PHE A 461 -6.06 2.33 7.54
C PHE A 461 -7.39 2.45 8.28
N ILE A 462 -8.48 2.14 7.59
CA ILE A 462 -9.82 2.07 8.16
C ILE A 462 -10.35 0.65 7.95
N ALA A 463 -10.81 0.03 9.03
CA ALA A 463 -11.41 -1.30 9.00
C ALA A 463 -12.85 -1.25 8.45
N SER A 464 -13.41 -2.40 8.13
CA SER A 464 -14.77 -2.51 7.56
C SER A 464 -15.88 -1.92 8.44
N ASP A 465 -15.65 -1.87 9.75
CA ASP A 465 -16.54 -1.29 10.78
C ASP A 465 -16.14 0.14 11.18
N GLY A 466 -15.11 0.71 10.54
CA GLY A 466 -14.56 2.03 10.88
C GLY A 466 -15.40 3.22 10.42
N VAL A 467 -16.47 3.02 9.65
CA VAL A 467 -17.37 4.08 9.19
C VAL A 467 -18.67 4.03 9.97
N ILE A 468 -18.98 5.12 10.68
CA ILE A 468 -20.17 5.29 11.50
C ILE A 468 -21.00 6.44 10.92
N VAL A 469 -22.29 6.25 10.74
CA VAL A 469 -23.24 7.27 10.25
C VAL A 469 -24.31 7.49 11.29
N ASP A 470 -24.56 8.75 11.63
CA ASP A 470 -25.47 9.19 12.70
C ASP A 470 -26.31 10.37 12.18
N GLY A 471 -27.63 10.20 12.07
CA GLY A 471 -28.59 11.25 11.74
C GLY A 471 -28.81 12.17 12.93
N ILE A 472 -28.79 13.50 12.74
CA ILE A 472 -28.97 14.53 13.78
C ILE A 472 -30.19 15.41 13.53
#